data_78948ad2ee2a145a2a1b28003470e6af
#
_entry.id   78948ad2ee2a145a2a1b28003470e6af
#
_cell.length_a   1.000
_cell.length_b   1.000
_cell.length_c   1.000
_cell.angle_alpha   90.00
_cell.angle_beta   90.00
_cell.angle_gamma   90.00
#
_symmetry.space_group_name_H-M   'P 1'
#
loop_
_entity.id
_entity.type
_entity.pdbx_description
1 polymer ?
#
loop_
_entity_poly.entity_id
_entity_poly.type
_entity_poly.pdbx_seq_one_letter_code
_entity_poly.pdbx_strand_id
1 'polypeptide(L)'
;MQRFILRRFFYMLVTMLCASVLVFALSRLTGDPRLLYAQEGGYGITPEQWEALGKQLGLDKPYPVQYGNWLVRAFKGDLGRSMLDRKPVTEVVGERIFNTFQLALGAWLFATLVGVPLGVLSAVKRASIWDYFGRSFALLGQTLPVFWIGIMGILIFAVKLGWLPSGTKPDYISVKHFIMPCIALGWFSAAGYMRLTRSAMLDVLDSEYIKLARAKGVSGSLVVWKHAFRNAIIPPLTFSGLILAGFVTGAVVIETVFAWPGLGRMAYTSVTQNDFPVMAGVVLLFTGIFLIVNFLVDVSYAYIDPRIRYG
;
A
#
# COMPACT_ATOMS: atom_id res chain seq x y z
N MET A 1 -19.53 -19.96 6.16
CA MET A 1 -18.64 -18.97 6.82
C MET A 1 -17.35 -19.60 7.34
N GLN A 2 -17.41 -20.55 8.30
CA GLN A 2 -16.18 -21.15 8.87
C GLN A 2 -15.26 -21.76 7.80
N ARG A 3 -15.82 -22.58 6.89
CA ARG A 3 -15.06 -23.22 5.80
C ARG A 3 -14.40 -22.20 4.85
N PHE A 4 -15.10 -21.10 4.54
CA PHE A 4 -14.57 -20.00 3.73
C PHE A 4 -13.40 -19.31 4.43
N ILE A 5 -13.57 -18.93 5.71
CA ILE A 5 -12.54 -18.27 6.51
C ILE A 5 -11.31 -19.16 6.66
N LEU A 6 -11.48 -20.46 6.97
CA LEU A 6 -10.39 -21.41 7.09
C LEU A 6 -9.62 -21.58 5.77
N ARG A 7 -10.32 -21.66 4.63
CA ARG A 7 -9.69 -21.75 3.31
C ARG A 7 -8.87 -20.50 2.98
N ARG A 8 -9.41 -19.29 3.27
CA ARG A 8 -8.71 -18.03 3.07
C ARG A 8 -7.49 -17.89 3.98
N PHE A 9 -7.65 -18.27 5.25
CA PHE A 9 -6.54 -18.29 6.21
C PHE A 9 -5.44 -19.27 5.76
N PHE A 10 -5.79 -20.44 5.28
CA PHE A 10 -4.83 -21.39 4.74
C PHE A 10 -4.06 -20.81 3.54
N TYR A 11 -4.74 -20.19 2.59
CA TYR A 11 -4.07 -19.54 1.46
C TYR A 11 -3.14 -18.41 1.91
N MET A 12 -3.53 -17.64 2.91
CA MET A 12 -2.68 -16.61 3.50
C MET A 12 -1.38 -17.21 4.05
N LEU A 13 -1.47 -18.32 4.81
CA LEU A 13 -0.28 -19.02 5.35
C LEU A 13 0.61 -19.58 4.24
N VAL A 14 0.04 -20.22 3.23
CA VAL A 14 0.80 -20.74 2.09
C VAL A 14 1.52 -19.62 1.35
N THR A 15 0.84 -18.51 1.07
CA THR A 15 1.45 -17.36 0.39
C THR A 15 2.58 -16.76 1.22
N MET A 16 2.39 -16.61 2.53
CA MET A 16 3.43 -16.10 3.44
C MET A 16 4.65 -17.04 3.47
N LEU A 17 4.42 -18.35 3.48
CA LEU A 17 5.48 -19.35 3.42
C LEU A 17 6.25 -19.25 2.10
N CYS A 18 5.54 -19.18 0.96
CA CYS A 18 6.19 -19.01 -0.35
C CYS A 18 7.02 -17.73 -0.41
N ALA A 19 6.47 -16.61 0.08
CA ALA A 19 7.19 -15.34 0.14
C ALA A 19 8.45 -15.45 1.02
N SER A 20 8.37 -16.12 2.17
CA SER A 20 9.53 -16.30 3.05
C SER A 20 10.62 -17.16 2.43
N VAL A 21 10.26 -18.23 1.68
CA VAL A 21 11.23 -19.04 0.91
C VAL A 21 11.91 -18.20 -0.16
N LEU A 22 11.13 -17.42 -0.94
CA LEU A 22 11.67 -16.54 -1.99
C LEU A 22 12.64 -15.51 -1.42
N VAL A 23 12.25 -14.82 -0.34
CA VAL A 23 13.08 -13.81 0.31
C VAL A 23 14.37 -14.43 0.84
N PHE A 24 14.30 -15.60 1.50
CA PHE A 24 15.48 -16.31 1.97
C PHE A 24 16.39 -16.73 0.80
N ALA A 25 15.83 -17.29 -0.27
CA ALA A 25 16.60 -17.70 -1.46
C ALA A 25 17.31 -16.49 -2.09
N LEU A 26 16.57 -15.38 -2.30
CA LEU A 26 17.15 -14.16 -2.85
C LEU A 26 18.27 -13.59 -1.96
N SER A 27 18.08 -13.59 -0.65
CA SER A 27 19.12 -13.12 0.29
C SER A 27 20.41 -13.96 0.22
N ARG A 28 20.31 -15.24 -0.13
CA ARG A 28 21.46 -16.14 -0.33
C ARG A 28 22.11 -16.02 -1.70
N LEU A 29 21.34 -15.67 -2.73
CA LEU A 29 21.87 -15.44 -4.07
C LEU A 29 22.62 -14.12 -4.20
N THR A 30 22.21 -13.12 -3.43
CA THR A 30 22.70 -11.74 -3.58
C THR A 30 23.79 -11.33 -2.60
N GLY A 31 24.05 -12.10 -1.52
CA GLY A 31 25.09 -11.74 -0.56
C GLY A 31 25.45 -12.84 0.43
N ASP A 32 26.68 -12.77 0.93
CA ASP A 32 27.17 -13.62 2.01
C ASP A 32 26.88 -12.94 3.36
N PRO A 33 26.11 -13.56 4.27
CA PRO A 33 25.82 -12.98 5.57
C PRO A 33 27.04 -12.67 6.43
N ARG A 34 28.19 -13.28 6.14
CA ARG A 34 29.44 -13.00 6.84
C ARG A 34 29.94 -11.58 6.59
N LEU A 35 29.59 -10.98 5.45
CA LEU A 35 29.96 -9.60 5.13
C LEU A 35 29.45 -8.59 6.16
N LEU A 36 28.34 -8.86 6.85
CA LEU A 36 27.84 -8.07 7.97
C LEU A 36 28.88 -7.90 9.08
N TYR A 37 29.63 -8.95 9.33
CA TYR A 37 30.57 -9.04 10.45
C TYR A 37 32.02 -8.72 10.00
N ALA A 38 32.31 -8.87 8.69
CA ALA A 38 33.62 -8.60 8.13
C ALA A 38 34.09 -7.14 8.25
N GLN A 39 33.14 -6.22 8.24
CA GLN A 39 33.39 -4.78 8.32
C GLN A 39 33.66 -4.28 9.75
N GLU A 40 33.39 -5.08 10.79
CA GLU A 40 33.62 -4.68 12.19
C GLU A 40 35.09 -4.69 12.58
N GLY A 41 35.94 -5.40 11.84
CA GLY A 41 37.35 -5.62 12.23
C GLY A 41 38.39 -4.60 11.74
N GLY A 42 38.03 -3.61 10.95
CA GLY A 42 38.96 -2.55 10.45
C GLY A 42 40.21 -3.01 9.67
N TYR A 43 40.69 -4.18 9.92
CA TYR A 43 41.76 -4.90 9.23
C TYR A 43 41.17 -6.26 8.83
N GLY A 44 40.85 -6.50 7.62
CA GLY A 44 40.24 -7.71 7.04
C GLY A 44 40.19 -8.94 7.95
N ILE A 45 39.10 -9.68 7.89
CA ILE A 45 38.92 -10.94 8.64
C ILE A 45 39.93 -11.96 8.09
N THR A 46 40.61 -12.69 8.97
CA THR A 46 41.49 -13.79 8.55
C THR A 46 40.63 -14.94 7.97
N PRO A 47 41.21 -15.78 7.09
CA PRO A 47 40.47 -16.95 6.54
C PRO A 47 39.91 -17.85 7.63
N GLU A 48 40.60 -18.04 8.73
CA GLU A 48 40.19 -18.85 9.88
C GLU A 48 38.98 -18.21 10.60
N GLN A 49 38.98 -16.89 10.80
CA GLN A 49 37.87 -16.15 11.38
C GLN A 49 36.64 -16.18 10.45
N TRP A 50 36.86 -16.10 9.13
CA TRP A 50 35.80 -16.22 8.12
C TRP A 50 35.09 -17.58 8.14
N GLU A 51 35.86 -18.66 8.26
CA GLU A 51 35.33 -20.01 8.40
C GLU A 51 34.61 -20.22 9.73
N ALA A 52 35.22 -19.76 10.83
CA ALA A 52 34.59 -19.84 12.16
C ALA A 52 33.27 -19.12 12.20
N LEU A 53 33.18 -17.91 11.62
CA LEU A 53 31.94 -17.15 11.47
C LEU A 53 30.90 -17.88 10.63
N GLY A 54 31.33 -18.49 9.53
CA GLY A 54 30.45 -19.33 8.70
C GLY A 54 29.80 -20.47 9.48
N LYS A 55 30.58 -21.16 10.31
CA LYS A 55 30.07 -22.23 11.21
C LYS A 55 29.15 -21.67 12.27
N GLN A 56 29.49 -20.55 12.88
CA GLN A 56 28.68 -19.89 13.90
C GLN A 56 27.31 -19.46 13.36
N LEU A 57 27.28 -18.96 12.12
CA LEU A 57 26.05 -18.58 11.40
C LEU A 57 25.31 -19.78 10.80
N GLY A 58 25.89 -20.99 10.86
CA GLY A 58 25.32 -22.23 10.33
C GLY A 58 25.29 -22.26 8.79
N LEU A 59 26.21 -21.54 8.12
CA LEU A 59 26.29 -21.48 6.66
C LEU A 59 26.88 -22.75 6.05
N ASP A 60 27.53 -23.58 6.88
CA ASP A 60 28.01 -24.91 6.57
C ASP A 60 26.91 -25.96 6.41
N LYS A 61 25.69 -25.65 6.90
CA LYS A 61 24.55 -26.56 6.83
C LYS A 61 23.83 -26.49 5.48
N PRO A 62 23.12 -27.57 5.07
CA PRO A 62 22.27 -27.52 3.88
C PRO A 62 21.25 -26.40 3.91
N TYR A 63 20.91 -25.81 2.75
CA TYR A 63 19.98 -24.68 2.65
C TYR A 63 18.63 -24.89 3.36
N PRO A 64 17.98 -26.07 3.31
CA PRO A 64 16.72 -26.29 4.04
C PRO A 64 16.87 -26.12 5.56
N VAL A 65 18.02 -26.53 6.12
CA VAL A 65 18.31 -26.38 7.56
C VAL A 65 18.59 -24.92 7.90
N GLN A 66 19.32 -24.19 7.05
CA GLN A 66 19.53 -22.75 7.21
C GLN A 66 18.22 -21.99 7.17
N TYR A 67 17.33 -22.32 6.22
CA TYR A 67 16.00 -21.74 6.11
C TYR A 67 15.16 -22.01 7.36
N GLY A 68 15.11 -23.26 7.84
CA GLY A 68 14.38 -23.62 9.05
C GLY A 68 14.85 -22.84 10.27
N ASN A 69 16.17 -22.72 10.48
CA ASN A 69 16.75 -21.94 11.56
C ASN A 69 16.44 -20.44 11.43
N TRP A 70 16.49 -19.88 10.22
CA TRP A 70 16.14 -18.49 9.97
C TRP A 70 14.64 -18.25 10.21
N LEU A 71 13.79 -19.15 9.77
CA LEU A 71 12.34 -19.05 9.95
C LEU A 71 11.96 -19.07 11.45
N VAL A 72 12.56 -19.97 12.24
CA VAL A 72 12.35 -20.02 13.69
C VAL A 72 12.78 -18.72 14.37
N ARG A 73 13.91 -18.11 13.95
CA ARG A 73 14.34 -16.80 14.46
C ARG A 73 13.37 -15.70 14.05
N ALA A 74 12.94 -15.68 12.78
CA ALA A 74 11.97 -14.72 12.29
C ALA A 74 10.64 -14.76 13.08
N PHE A 75 10.14 -15.96 13.41
CA PHE A 75 8.96 -16.11 14.27
C PHE A 75 9.17 -15.59 15.70
N LYS A 76 10.40 -15.58 16.19
CA LYS A 76 10.76 -14.98 17.51
C LYS A 76 11.00 -13.46 17.42
N GLY A 77 10.80 -12.85 16.25
CA GLY A 77 11.04 -11.43 16.01
C GLY A 77 12.49 -11.07 15.69
N ASP A 78 13.38 -12.06 15.54
CA ASP A 78 14.77 -11.84 15.12
C ASP A 78 14.87 -11.99 13.59
N LEU A 79 14.83 -10.85 12.90
CA LEU A 79 15.06 -10.73 11.46
C LEU A 79 16.52 -10.44 11.10
N GLY A 80 17.41 -10.43 12.09
CA GLY A 80 18.81 -10.04 11.95
C GLY A 80 19.03 -8.55 12.20
N ARG A 81 20.23 -8.08 11.81
CA ARG A 81 20.64 -6.68 11.96
C ARG A 81 20.86 -6.03 10.59
N SER A 82 20.52 -4.75 10.48
CA SER A 82 20.85 -3.92 9.31
C SER A 82 22.36 -3.90 9.07
N MET A 83 22.77 -4.02 7.81
CA MET A 83 24.16 -3.91 7.41
C MET A 83 24.66 -2.45 7.46
N LEU A 84 23.75 -1.49 7.37
CA LEU A 84 24.04 -0.06 7.35
C LEU A 84 23.98 0.55 8.76
N ASP A 85 22.82 0.42 9.41
CA ASP A 85 22.53 1.08 10.68
C ASP A 85 23.02 0.27 11.90
N ARG A 86 23.41 -1.01 11.71
CA ARG A 86 23.82 -1.96 12.77
C ARG A 86 22.77 -2.23 13.85
N LYS A 87 21.56 -1.71 13.67
CA LYS A 87 20.41 -1.90 14.54
C LYS A 87 19.64 -3.18 14.19
N PRO A 88 18.88 -3.76 15.13
CA PRO A 88 17.93 -4.82 14.82
C PRO A 88 16.96 -4.39 13.69
N VAL A 89 16.71 -5.27 12.73
CA VAL A 89 15.79 -4.99 11.61
C VAL A 89 14.41 -4.60 12.11
N THR A 90 13.91 -5.24 13.17
CA THR A 90 12.61 -4.93 13.78
C THR A 90 12.51 -3.50 14.30
N GLU A 91 13.58 -2.95 14.85
CA GLU A 91 13.65 -1.55 15.30
C GLU A 91 13.62 -0.60 14.09
N VAL A 92 14.50 -0.81 13.11
CA VAL A 92 14.61 0.03 11.89
C VAL A 92 13.30 0.06 11.10
N VAL A 93 12.64 -1.10 11.01
CA VAL A 93 11.33 -1.23 10.35
C VAL A 93 10.23 -0.58 11.19
N GLY A 94 10.26 -0.78 12.52
CA GLY A 94 9.28 -0.21 13.45
C GLY A 94 9.22 1.31 13.42
N GLU A 95 10.37 1.98 13.30
CA GLU A 95 10.47 3.45 13.19
C GLU A 95 9.77 4.00 11.93
N ARG A 96 9.62 3.20 10.87
CA ARG A 96 9.17 3.63 9.54
C ARG A 96 7.75 3.24 9.19
N ILE A 97 7.21 2.18 9.82
CA ILE A 97 5.87 1.65 9.51
C ILE A 97 4.77 2.69 9.64
N PHE A 98 4.83 3.50 10.70
CA PHE A 98 3.82 4.52 10.98
C PHE A 98 3.81 5.62 9.92
N ASN A 99 4.96 5.99 9.37
CA ASN A 99 5.06 7.00 8.32
C ASN A 99 4.42 6.53 7.00
N THR A 100 4.63 5.28 6.60
CA THR A 100 3.96 4.69 5.44
C THR A 100 2.45 4.62 5.66
N PHE A 101 2.01 4.21 6.87
CA PHE A 101 0.60 4.13 7.18
C PHE A 101 -0.09 5.50 7.15
N GLN A 102 0.55 6.55 7.69
CA GLN A 102 0.05 7.92 7.61
C GLN A 102 -0.13 8.38 6.16
N LEU A 103 0.86 8.13 5.31
CA LEU A 103 0.80 8.48 3.89
C LEU A 103 -0.31 7.69 3.16
N ALA A 104 -0.41 6.39 3.41
CA ALA A 104 -1.44 5.53 2.84
C ALA A 104 -2.85 6.00 3.22
N LEU A 105 -3.06 6.32 4.51
CA LEU A 105 -4.33 6.84 5.01
C LEU A 105 -4.67 8.20 4.40
N GLY A 106 -3.69 9.11 4.32
CA GLY A 106 -3.87 10.42 3.69
C GLY A 106 -4.24 10.32 2.21
N ALA A 107 -3.56 9.44 1.46
CA ALA A 107 -3.87 9.16 0.05
C ALA A 107 -5.25 8.52 -0.12
N TRP A 108 -5.63 7.60 0.76
CA TRP A 108 -6.94 6.97 0.78
C TRP A 108 -8.06 7.99 1.07
N LEU A 109 -7.86 8.88 2.05
CA LEU A 109 -8.79 9.97 2.35
C LEU A 109 -8.94 10.90 1.15
N PHE A 110 -7.84 11.35 0.55
CA PHE A 110 -7.88 12.15 -0.67
C PHE A 110 -8.65 11.45 -1.79
N ALA A 111 -8.31 10.20 -2.08
CA ALA A 111 -8.95 9.43 -3.14
C ALA A 111 -10.47 9.31 -2.94
N THR A 112 -10.90 9.03 -1.71
CA THR A 112 -12.30 8.85 -1.36
C THR A 112 -13.05 10.19 -1.36
N LEU A 113 -12.51 11.22 -0.70
CA LEU A 113 -13.17 12.52 -0.54
C LEU A 113 -13.23 13.32 -1.84
N VAL A 114 -12.36 13.04 -2.80
CA VAL A 114 -12.39 13.67 -4.12
C VAL A 114 -13.12 12.79 -5.14
N GLY A 115 -12.75 11.51 -5.23
CA GLY A 115 -13.25 10.63 -6.28
C GLY A 115 -14.75 10.33 -6.16
N VAL A 116 -15.23 10.00 -4.94
CA VAL A 116 -16.64 9.66 -4.73
C VAL A 116 -17.56 10.86 -5.00
N PRO A 117 -17.35 12.06 -4.43
CA PRO A 117 -18.20 13.21 -4.71
C PRO A 117 -18.17 13.64 -6.18
N LEU A 118 -17.00 13.61 -6.82
CA LEU A 118 -16.91 13.89 -8.28
C LEU A 118 -17.70 12.88 -9.10
N GLY A 119 -17.69 11.59 -8.72
CA GLY A 119 -18.47 10.54 -9.36
C GLY A 119 -19.98 10.78 -9.24
N VAL A 120 -20.45 11.13 -8.04
CA VAL A 120 -21.87 11.50 -7.79
C VAL A 120 -22.25 12.73 -8.61
N LEU A 121 -21.45 13.81 -8.56
CA LEU A 121 -21.69 15.05 -9.27
C LEU A 121 -21.77 14.82 -10.79
N SER A 122 -20.83 14.06 -11.33
CA SER A 122 -20.76 13.69 -12.74
C SER A 122 -21.98 12.87 -13.21
N ALA A 123 -22.48 11.96 -12.37
CA ALA A 123 -23.67 11.18 -12.68
C ALA A 123 -24.95 12.00 -12.62
N VAL A 124 -25.12 12.83 -11.58
CA VAL A 124 -26.33 13.66 -11.38
C VAL A 124 -26.43 14.75 -12.43
N LYS A 125 -25.29 15.34 -12.82
CA LYS A 125 -25.22 16.36 -13.88
C LYS A 125 -24.68 15.79 -15.19
N ARG A 126 -25.25 14.67 -15.63
CA ARG A 126 -24.86 13.98 -16.88
C ARG A 126 -24.87 14.94 -18.10
N ALA A 127 -23.84 14.81 -18.95
CA ALA A 127 -23.61 15.63 -20.15
C ALA A 127 -23.45 17.14 -19.90
N SER A 128 -23.22 17.58 -18.65
CA SER A 128 -22.89 18.95 -18.29
C SER A 128 -21.37 19.16 -18.20
N ILE A 129 -20.95 20.42 -18.00
CA ILE A 129 -19.53 20.77 -17.76
C ILE A 129 -18.93 19.99 -16.58
N TRP A 130 -19.71 19.69 -15.54
CA TRP A 130 -19.28 18.93 -14.39
C TRP A 130 -19.02 17.46 -14.72
N ASP A 131 -19.80 16.88 -15.63
CA ASP A 131 -19.57 15.53 -16.13
C ASP A 131 -18.29 15.47 -17.00
N TYR A 132 -18.08 16.45 -17.87
CA TYR A 132 -16.84 16.54 -18.66
C TYR A 132 -15.63 16.75 -17.77
N PHE A 133 -15.70 17.62 -16.78
CA PHE A 133 -14.62 17.82 -15.80
C PHE A 133 -14.28 16.53 -15.04
N GLY A 134 -15.29 15.84 -14.50
CA GLY A 134 -15.07 14.57 -13.78
C GLY A 134 -14.43 13.51 -14.68
N ARG A 135 -14.90 13.37 -15.91
CA ARG A 135 -14.31 12.41 -16.88
C ARG A 135 -12.89 12.78 -17.29
N SER A 136 -12.60 14.07 -17.47
CA SER A 136 -11.23 14.54 -17.74
C SER A 136 -10.30 14.29 -16.56
N PHE A 137 -10.75 14.58 -15.33
CA PHE A 137 -10.03 14.25 -14.09
C PHE A 137 -9.70 12.76 -14.01
N ALA A 138 -10.69 11.91 -14.32
CA ALA A 138 -10.50 10.46 -14.29
C ALA A 138 -9.56 9.97 -15.39
N LEU A 139 -9.65 10.54 -16.60
CA LEU A 139 -8.76 10.22 -17.71
C LEU A 139 -7.31 10.58 -17.37
N LEU A 140 -7.07 11.80 -16.91
CA LEU A 140 -5.74 12.25 -16.50
C LEU A 140 -5.15 11.38 -15.38
N GLY A 141 -5.95 11.06 -14.37
CA GLY A 141 -5.50 10.22 -13.25
C GLY A 141 -5.12 8.81 -13.63
N GLN A 142 -5.59 8.30 -14.77
CA GLN A 142 -5.25 6.96 -15.25
C GLN A 142 -4.16 6.93 -16.31
N THR A 143 -3.92 8.04 -16.96
CA THR A 143 -2.90 8.14 -18.03
C THR A 143 -1.57 8.65 -17.50
N LEU A 144 -1.58 9.51 -16.48
CA LEU A 144 -0.35 10.10 -15.95
C LEU A 144 0.35 9.17 -14.97
N PRO A 145 1.67 8.93 -15.12
CA PRO A 145 2.44 8.15 -14.16
C PRO A 145 2.47 8.83 -12.77
N VAL A 146 2.33 8.04 -11.71
CA VAL A 146 2.28 8.52 -10.33
C VAL A 146 3.53 9.36 -9.95
N PHE A 147 4.72 8.91 -10.36
CA PHE A 147 5.96 9.65 -10.11
C PHE A 147 5.99 10.98 -10.85
N TRP A 148 5.45 11.04 -12.06
CA TRP A 148 5.38 12.26 -12.85
C TRP A 148 4.50 13.32 -12.18
N ILE A 149 3.35 12.91 -11.64
CA ILE A 149 2.47 13.81 -10.85
C ILE A 149 3.23 14.37 -9.64
N GLY A 150 4.00 13.51 -8.94
CA GLY A 150 4.82 13.92 -7.81
C GLY A 150 5.89 14.96 -8.19
N ILE A 151 6.67 14.67 -9.24
CA ILE A 151 7.74 15.55 -9.72
C ILE A 151 7.17 16.89 -10.23
N MET A 152 6.09 16.86 -11.00
CA MET A 152 5.43 18.08 -11.46
C MET A 152 4.83 18.88 -10.31
N GLY A 153 4.26 18.19 -9.31
CA GLY A 153 3.79 18.83 -8.09
C GLY A 153 4.91 19.57 -7.36
N ILE A 154 6.06 18.94 -7.17
CA ILE A 154 7.26 19.57 -6.57
C ILE A 154 7.70 20.77 -7.40
N LEU A 155 7.84 20.60 -8.72
CA LEU A 155 8.29 21.68 -9.61
C LEU A 155 7.36 22.90 -9.54
N ILE A 156 6.05 22.69 -9.57
CA ILE A 156 5.08 23.80 -9.61
C ILE A 156 4.90 24.40 -8.24
N PHE A 157 4.54 23.59 -7.22
CA PHE A 157 4.09 24.09 -5.93
C PHE A 157 5.22 24.37 -4.94
N ALA A 158 6.34 23.64 -5.03
CA ALA A 158 7.48 23.89 -4.14
C ALA A 158 8.50 24.83 -4.78
N VAL A 159 8.93 24.57 -6.03
CA VAL A 159 10.03 25.34 -6.63
C VAL A 159 9.55 26.67 -7.23
N LYS A 160 8.49 26.65 -8.08
CA LYS A 160 8.03 27.88 -8.76
C LYS A 160 7.18 28.78 -7.87
N LEU A 161 6.25 28.21 -7.11
CA LEU A 161 5.30 28.97 -6.30
C LEU A 161 5.72 29.12 -4.83
N GLY A 162 6.57 28.25 -4.29
CA GLY A 162 6.99 28.29 -2.90
C GLY A 162 5.85 28.03 -1.88
N TRP A 163 4.74 27.43 -2.31
CA TRP A 163 3.54 27.26 -1.45
C TRP A 163 3.65 26.04 -0.54
N LEU A 164 4.29 24.98 -1.01
CA LEU A 164 4.38 23.69 -0.34
C LEU A 164 5.84 23.24 -0.26
N PRO A 165 6.23 22.47 0.78
CA PRO A 165 7.57 21.92 0.89
C PRO A 165 7.83 20.84 -0.16
N SER A 166 9.05 20.77 -0.71
CA SER A 166 9.42 19.84 -1.79
C SER A 166 9.46 18.36 -1.37
N GLY A 167 9.62 18.08 -0.07
CA GLY A 167 9.71 16.71 0.45
C GLY A 167 10.10 16.70 1.92
N THR A 168 10.57 15.55 2.40
CA THR A 168 11.01 15.26 3.76
C THR A 168 9.96 15.58 4.83
N LYS A 169 9.41 14.54 5.43
CA LYS A 169 8.49 14.68 6.56
C LYS A 169 9.28 15.19 7.77
N PRO A 170 8.86 16.30 8.43
CA PRO A 170 9.42 16.70 9.70
C PRO A 170 8.98 15.74 10.81
N ASP A 171 9.66 15.79 11.97
CA ASP A 171 9.33 14.96 13.13
C ASP A 171 7.97 15.27 13.75
N TYR A 172 7.43 16.48 13.47
CA TYR A 172 6.08 16.88 13.85
C TYR A 172 5.07 16.70 12.71
N ILE A 173 3.79 16.59 13.03
CA ILE A 173 2.71 16.49 12.03
C ILE A 173 2.54 17.86 11.34
N SER A 174 2.81 17.91 10.04
CA SER A 174 2.65 19.08 9.20
C SER A 174 1.79 18.75 7.98
N VAL A 175 0.57 19.26 7.95
CA VAL A 175 -0.39 19.06 6.85
C VAL A 175 0.22 19.43 5.49
N LYS A 176 1.02 20.50 5.43
CA LYS A 176 1.66 20.96 4.19
C LYS A 176 2.54 19.90 3.54
N HIS A 177 3.23 19.08 4.35
CA HIS A 177 4.12 18.02 3.85
C HIS A 177 3.33 16.80 3.33
N PHE A 178 2.05 16.63 3.75
CA PHE A 178 1.20 15.54 3.27
C PHE A 178 0.48 15.84 1.96
N ILE A 179 0.21 17.11 1.64
CA ILE A 179 -0.67 17.48 0.52
C ILE A 179 -0.17 16.86 -0.81
N MET A 180 1.05 17.19 -1.23
CA MET A 180 1.55 16.70 -2.53
C MET A 180 1.73 15.19 -2.58
N PRO A 181 2.38 14.53 -1.59
CA PRO A 181 2.51 13.07 -1.59
C PRO A 181 1.16 12.34 -1.59
N CYS A 182 0.18 12.79 -0.80
CA CYS A 182 -1.15 12.18 -0.75
C CYS A 182 -1.92 12.35 -2.07
N ILE A 183 -1.84 13.53 -2.70
CA ILE A 183 -2.46 13.77 -4.01
C ILE A 183 -1.80 12.89 -5.07
N ALA A 184 -0.47 12.87 -5.13
CA ALA A 184 0.25 12.09 -6.12
C ALA A 184 -0.04 10.58 -5.99
N LEU A 185 0.00 10.04 -4.76
CA LEU A 185 -0.29 8.63 -4.50
C LEU A 185 -1.78 8.29 -4.74
N GLY A 186 -2.68 9.20 -4.33
CA GLY A 186 -4.12 8.95 -4.33
C GLY A 186 -4.84 9.25 -5.64
N TRP A 187 -4.25 10.00 -6.59
CA TRP A 187 -4.96 10.48 -7.78
C TRP A 187 -5.47 9.35 -8.68
N PHE A 188 -4.62 8.36 -8.97
CA PHE A 188 -5.04 7.19 -9.75
C PHE A 188 -6.27 6.51 -9.15
N SER A 189 -6.28 6.34 -7.84
CA SER A 189 -7.39 5.73 -7.12
C SER A 189 -8.61 6.65 -7.04
N ALA A 190 -8.43 7.97 -6.91
CA ALA A 190 -9.52 8.95 -6.99
C ALA A 190 -10.21 8.89 -8.36
N ALA A 191 -9.44 8.75 -9.44
CA ALA A 191 -9.95 8.53 -10.79
C ALA A 191 -10.76 7.23 -10.90
N GLY A 192 -10.30 6.15 -10.27
CA GLY A 192 -11.01 4.88 -10.16
C GLY A 192 -12.33 5.02 -9.40
N TYR A 193 -12.31 5.66 -8.23
CA TYR A 193 -13.52 5.97 -7.45
C TYR A 193 -14.53 6.79 -8.25
N MET A 194 -14.06 7.86 -8.90
CA MET A 194 -14.92 8.71 -9.72
C MET A 194 -15.68 7.90 -10.78
N ARG A 195 -14.98 7.08 -11.56
CA ARG A 195 -15.61 6.27 -12.62
C ARG A 195 -16.56 5.22 -12.06
N LEU A 196 -16.13 4.50 -11.03
CA LEU A 196 -16.93 3.44 -10.42
C LEU A 196 -18.21 4.01 -9.78
N THR A 197 -18.07 5.11 -9.02
CA THR A 197 -19.21 5.81 -8.42
C THR A 197 -20.17 6.36 -9.48
N ARG A 198 -19.62 6.97 -10.55
CA ARG A 198 -20.43 7.50 -11.65
C ARG A 198 -21.23 6.39 -12.33
N SER A 199 -20.60 5.27 -12.65
CA SER A 199 -21.31 4.13 -13.28
C SER A 199 -22.42 3.62 -12.36
N ALA A 200 -22.10 3.30 -11.12
CA ALA A 200 -23.07 2.78 -10.16
C ALA A 200 -24.24 3.77 -9.90
N MET A 201 -23.95 5.07 -9.86
CA MET A 201 -24.98 6.09 -9.72
C MET A 201 -25.89 6.16 -10.93
N LEU A 202 -25.37 6.07 -12.16
CA LEU A 202 -26.18 6.10 -13.37
C LEU A 202 -27.11 4.89 -13.44
N ASP A 203 -26.60 3.69 -13.16
CA ASP A 203 -27.39 2.44 -13.14
C ASP A 203 -28.56 2.54 -12.17
N VAL A 204 -28.33 3.12 -11.00
CA VAL A 204 -29.36 3.32 -9.97
C VAL A 204 -30.33 4.44 -10.36
N LEU A 205 -29.85 5.59 -10.85
CA LEU A 205 -30.69 6.76 -11.21
C LEU A 205 -31.67 6.47 -12.36
N ASP A 206 -31.33 5.52 -13.23
CA ASP A 206 -32.16 5.08 -14.35
C ASP A 206 -33.16 3.96 -13.95
N SER A 207 -33.14 3.47 -12.71
CA SER A 207 -34.00 2.39 -12.21
C SER A 207 -35.47 2.82 -12.01
N GLU A 208 -36.40 1.86 -12.13
CA GLU A 208 -37.84 2.11 -12.00
C GLU A 208 -38.25 2.64 -10.61
N TYR A 209 -37.59 2.19 -9.54
CA TYR A 209 -37.92 2.69 -8.19
C TYR A 209 -37.54 4.16 -7.99
N ILE A 210 -36.51 4.65 -8.68
CA ILE A 210 -36.13 6.08 -8.68
C ILE A 210 -37.15 6.89 -9.49
N LYS A 211 -37.62 6.38 -10.63
CA LYS A 211 -38.68 7.01 -11.41
C LYS A 211 -39.96 7.13 -10.56
N LEU A 212 -40.31 6.07 -9.85
CA LEU A 212 -41.44 6.08 -8.94
C LEU A 212 -41.28 7.09 -7.79
N ALA A 213 -40.10 7.18 -7.19
CA ALA A 213 -39.82 8.15 -6.14
C ALA A 213 -40.00 9.61 -6.64
N ARG A 214 -39.54 9.90 -7.85
CA ARG A 214 -39.73 11.21 -8.51
C ARG A 214 -41.21 11.48 -8.79
N ALA A 215 -41.95 10.47 -9.29
CA ALA A 215 -43.39 10.60 -9.57
C ALA A 215 -44.22 10.87 -8.29
N LYS A 216 -43.76 10.39 -7.12
CA LYS A 216 -44.34 10.68 -5.80
C LYS A 216 -43.95 12.06 -5.23
N GLY A 217 -43.22 12.88 -5.98
CA GLY A 217 -42.83 14.24 -5.56
C GLY A 217 -41.66 14.29 -4.57
N VAL A 218 -40.82 13.22 -4.43
CA VAL A 218 -39.66 13.25 -3.57
C VAL A 218 -38.65 14.26 -4.12
N SER A 219 -38.11 15.11 -3.24
CA SER A 219 -37.15 16.15 -3.62
C SER A 219 -35.90 15.56 -4.27
N GLY A 220 -35.31 16.24 -5.25
CA GLY A 220 -34.15 15.78 -6.00
C GLY A 220 -32.94 15.43 -5.11
N SER A 221 -32.70 16.18 -4.04
CA SER A 221 -31.63 15.89 -3.06
C SER A 221 -31.88 14.58 -2.32
N LEU A 222 -33.10 14.31 -1.87
CA LEU A 222 -33.45 13.04 -1.22
C LEU A 222 -33.35 11.86 -2.19
N VAL A 223 -33.75 12.06 -3.45
CA VAL A 223 -33.58 11.05 -4.49
C VAL A 223 -32.11 10.70 -4.66
N VAL A 224 -31.21 11.67 -4.74
CA VAL A 224 -29.76 11.46 -4.93
C VAL A 224 -29.15 10.79 -3.70
N TRP A 225 -29.26 11.39 -2.52
CA TRP A 225 -28.49 10.95 -1.36
C TRP A 225 -29.11 9.77 -0.62
N LYS A 226 -30.42 9.76 -0.44
CA LYS A 226 -31.11 8.71 0.33
C LYS A 226 -31.46 7.49 -0.50
N HIS A 227 -31.91 7.68 -1.75
CA HIS A 227 -32.39 6.59 -2.58
C HIS A 227 -31.32 6.06 -3.54
N ALA A 228 -30.60 6.94 -4.26
CA ALA A 228 -29.62 6.50 -5.24
C ALA A 228 -28.26 6.18 -4.61
N PHE A 229 -27.65 7.10 -3.90
CA PHE A 229 -26.29 6.94 -3.36
C PHE A 229 -26.17 5.77 -2.38
N ARG A 230 -27.17 5.55 -1.54
CA ARG A 230 -27.19 4.43 -0.59
C ARG A 230 -27.01 3.07 -1.27
N ASN A 231 -27.53 2.90 -2.47
CA ASN A 231 -27.37 1.66 -3.23
C ASN A 231 -26.13 1.68 -4.13
N ALA A 232 -25.79 2.85 -4.69
CA ALA A 232 -24.64 3.03 -5.56
C ALA A 232 -23.29 3.05 -4.83
N ILE A 233 -23.27 3.18 -3.49
CA ILE A 233 -22.01 3.22 -2.71
C ILE A 233 -21.37 1.83 -2.55
N ILE A 234 -22.10 0.74 -2.77
CA ILE A 234 -21.60 -0.62 -2.55
C ILE A 234 -20.32 -0.91 -3.35
N PRO A 235 -20.27 -0.71 -4.70
CA PRO A 235 -19.06 -0.94 -5.47
C PRO A 235 -17.87 -0.04 -5.06
N PRO A 236 -18.03 1.28 -4.83
CA PRO A 236 -16.96 2.12 -4.30
C PRO A 236 -16.46 1.68 -2.93
N LEU A 237 -17.35 1.27 -2.03
CA LEU A 237 -16.96 0.78 -0.69
C LEU A 237 -16.14 -0.51 -0.79
N THR A 238 -16.53 -1.41 -1.68
CA THR A 238 -15.80 -2.63 -2.03
C THR A 238 -14.38 -2.30 -2.51
N PHE A 239 -14.26 -1.36 -3.45
CA PHE A 239 -13.00 -0.90 -3.99
C PHE A 239 -12.10 -0.23 -2.92
N SER A 240 -12.70 0.39 -1.91
CA SER A 240 -12.01 1.09 -0.81
C SER A 240 -11.05 0.18 -0.03
N GLY A 241 -11.50 -1.02 0.31
CA GLY A 241 -10.67 -1.99 1.04
C GLY A 241 -9.43 -2.42 0.25
N LEU A 242 -9.60 -2.70 -1.05
CA LEU A 242 -8.49 -3.09 -1.93
C LEU A 242 -7.44 -1.98 -2.10
N ILE A 243 -7.90 -0.72 -2.24
CA ILE A 243 -7.01 0.43 -2.40
C ILE A 243 -6.14 0.65 -1.17
N LEU A 244 -6.72 0.55 0.03
CA LEU A 244 -5.96 0.79 1.27
C LEU A 244 -4.80 -0.19 1.40
N ALA A 245 -5.00 -1.47 1.09
CA ALA A 245 -3.93 -2.46 1.03
C ALA A 245 -2.85 -2.07 0.00
N GLY A 246 -3.30 -1.66 -1.20
CA GLY A 246 -2.42 -1.24 -2.28
C GLY A 246 -1.57 -0.02 -1.93
N PHE A 247 -2.09 0.93 -1.18
CA PHE A 247 -1.33 2.12 -0.79
C PHE A 247 -0.20 1.81 0.19
N VAL A 248 -0.40 0.89 1.12
CA VAL A 248 0.66 0.51 2.07
C VAL A 248 1.84 -0.14 1.34
N THR A 249 1.56 -0.98 0.33
CA THR A 249 2.61 -1.70 -0.42
C THR A 249 3.11 -0.94 -1.65
N GLY A 250 2.30 -0.03 -2.19
CA GLY A 250 2.59 0.73 -3.43
C GLY A 250 3.22 2.10 -3.23
N ALA A 251 3.47 2.51 -1.99
CA ALA A 251 3.99 3.86 -1.70
C ALA A 251 5.48 4.06 -2.06
N VAL A 252 6.23 3.01 -2.44
CA VAL A 252 7.69 3.03 -2.69
C VAL A 252 8.12 4.21 -3.57
N VAL A 253 7.45 4.37 -4.70
CA VAL A 253 7.79 5.42 -5.69
C VAL A 253 7.58 6.82 -5.11
N ILE A 254 6.45 7.05 -4.46
CA ILE A 254 6.12 8.36 -3.88
C ILE A 254 6.97 8.66 -2.65
N GLU A 255 7.21 7.68 -1.81
CA GLU A 255 8.12 7.84 -0.67
C GLU A 255 9.55 8.19 -1.13
N THR A 256 10.00 7.63 -2.25
CA THR A 256 11.31 7.94 -2.83
C THR A 256 11.33 9.35 -3.44
N VAL A 257 10.33 9.72 -4.25
CA VAL A 257 10.23 11.04 -4.90
C VAL A 257 10.19 12.18 -3.89
N PHE A 258 9.41 12.02 -2.81
CA PHE A 258 9.25 13.04 -1.77
C PHE A 258 10.22 12.88 -0.60
N ALA A 259 11.20 11.98 -0.71
CA ALA A 259 12.12 11.65 0.38
C ALA A 259 11.38 11.33 1.71
N TRP A 260 10.18 10.75 1.63
CA TRP A 260 9.37 10.39 2.78
C TRP A 260 10.00 9.24 3.56
N PRO A 261 10.18 9.35 4.90
CA PRO A 261 10.88 8.34 5.69
C PRO A 261 10.00 7.12 6.00
N GLY A 262 9.50 6.44 4.98
CA GLY A 262 8.64 5.27 5.08
C GLY A 262 9.33 3.96 4.72
N LEU A 263 8.53 2.86 4.79
CA LEU A 263 8.98 1.50 4.48
C LEU A 263 9.34 1.30 3.01
N GLY A 264 8.62 1.96 2.10
CA GLY A 264 8.87 1.82 0.66
C GLY A 264 10.21 2.43 0.26
N ARG A 265 10.52 3.63 0.77
CA ARG A 265 11.86 4.23 0.58
C ARG A 265 12.94 3.37 1.23
N MET A 266 12.66 2.80 2.39
CA MET A 266 13.61 1.89 3.05
C MET A 266 13.82 0.62 2.23
N ALA A 267 12.78 0.04 1.64
CA ALA A 267 12.91 -1.09 0.70
C ALA A 267 13.84 -0.72 -0.48
N TYR A 268 13.61 0.43 -1.09
CA TYR A 268 14.43 0.91 -2.19
C TYR A 268 15.89 1.09 -1.77
N THR A 269 16.15 1.76 -0.64
CA THR A 269 17.52 1.99 -0.14
C THR A 269 18.21 0.70 0.27
N SER A 270 17.51 -0.26 0.89
CA SER A 270 18.10 -1.54 1.26
C SER A 270 18.50 -2.39 0.04
N VAL A 271 17.75 -2.30 -1.05
CA VAL A 271 18.15 -2.96 -2.31
C VAL A 271 19.38 -2.30 -2.91
N THR A 272 19.40 -0.97 -3.04
CA THR A 272 20.50 -0.22 -3.67
C THR A 272 21.80 -0.26 -2.87
N GLN A 273 21.71 -0.43 -1.55
CA GLN A 273 22.83 -0.49 -0.63
C GLN A 273 23.18 -1.90 -0.16
N ASN A 274 22.50 -2.93 -0.73
CA ASN A 274 22.70 -4.34 -0.42
C ASN A 274 22.48 -4.69 1.06
N ASP A 275 21.56 -3.99 1.76
CA ASP A 275 21.13 -4.34 3.12
C ASP A 275 20.07 -5.45 3.09
N PHE A 276 20.54 -6.69 2.88
CA PHE A 276 19.65 -7.85 2.69
C PHE A 276 18.76 -8.17 3.90
N PRO A 277 19.22 -8.08 5.17
CA PRO A 277 18.34 -8.32 6.30
C PRO A 277 17.17 -7.33 6.36
N VAL A 278 17.41 -6.04 6.12
CA VAL A 278 16.37 -5.01 6.09
C VAL A 278 15.44 -5.25 4.89
N MET A 279 15.97 -5.52 3.70
CA MET A 279 15.17 -5.86 2.52
C MET A 279 14.25 -7.05 2.81
N ALA A 280 14.79 -8.12 3.38
CA ALA A 280 13.99 -9.31 3.75
C ALA A 280 12.89 -8.97 4.74
N GLY A 281 13.21 -8.22 5.79
CA GLY A 281 12.25 -7.77 6.81
C GLY A 281 11.12 -6.94 6.23
N VAL A 282 11.43 -5.97 5.35
CA VAL A 282 10.43 -5.10 4.70
C VAL A 282 9.52 -5.89 3.77
N VAL A 283 10.08 -6.80 2.94
CA VAL A 283 9.29 -7.62 2.02
C VAL A 283 8.33 -8.54 2.79
N LEU A 284 8.81 -9.18 3.88
CA LEU A 284 7.94 -10.00 4.72
C LEU A 284 6.84 -9.18 5.38
N LEU A 285 7.18 -7.99 5.88
CA LEU A 285 6.20 -7.09 6.48
C LEU A 285 5.15 -6.63 5.47
N PHE A 286 5.55 -6.18 4.28
CA PHE A 286 4.62 -5.82 3.21
C PHE A 286 3.71 -6.98 2.82
N THR A 287 4.28 -8.18 2.66
CA THR A 287 3.50 -9.38 2.37
C THR A 287 2.51 -9.65 3.49
N GLY A 288 2.94 -9.59 4.76
CA GLY A 288 2.07 -9.80 5.91
C GLY A 288 0.93 -8.79 5.98
N ILE A 289 1.22 -7.48 5.85
CA ILE A 289 0.20 -6.43 5.85
C ILE A 289 -0.79 -6.63 4.70
N PHE A 290 -0.29 -6.88 3.49
CA PHE A 290 -1.13 -7.12 2.31
C PHE A 290 -2.06 -8.32 2.51
N LEU A 291 -1.54 -9.43 3.01
CA LEU A 291 -2.33 -10.64 3.28
C LEU A 291 -3.38 -10.42 4.37
N ILE A 292 -3.02 -9.72 5.47
CA ILE A 292 -3.96 -9.42 6.56
C ILE A 292 -5.08 -8.51 6.05
N VAL A 293 -4.75 -7.43 5.33
CA VAL A 293 -5.77 -6.51 4.81
C VAL A 293 -6.68 -7.21 3.81
N ASN A 294 -6.13 -8.01 2.87
CA ASN A 294 -6.96 -8.79 1.95
C ASN A 294 -7.86 -9.79 2.69
N PHE A 295 -7.33 -10.47 3.70
CA PHE A 295 -8.13 -11.38 4.51
C PHE A 295 -9.29 -10.65 5.21
N LEU A 296 -9.04 -9.48 5.80
CA LEU A 296 -10.08 -8.65 6.42
C LEU A 296 -11.13 -8.18 5.41
N VAL A 297 -10.69 -7.80 4.21
CA VAL A 297 -11.58 -7.42 3.10
C VAL A 297 -12.44 -8.60 2.65
N ASP A 298 -11.86 -9.79 2.45
CA ASP A 298 -12.58 -11.01 2.09
C ASP A 298 -13.64 -11.39 3.14
N VAL A 299 -13.27 -11.30 4.43
CA VAL A 299 -14.20 -11.53 5.54
C VAL A 299 -15.33 -10.50 5.53
N SER A 300 -15.00 -9.22 5.33
CA SER A 300 -16.00 -8.15 5.24
C SER A 300 -16.99 -8.38 4.09
N TYR A 301 -16.52 -8.83 2.93
CA TYR A 301 -17.39 -9.20 1.80
C TYR A 301 -18.34 -10.34 2.16
N ALA A 302 -17.85 -11.37 2.83
CA ALA A 302 -18.70 -12.48 3.23
C ALA A 302 -19.80 -12.09 4.24
N TYR A 303 -19.64 -10.94 4.95
CA TYR A 303 -20.69 -10.34 5.77
C TYR A 303 -21.68 -9.48 4.96
N ILE A 304 -21.17 -8.70 3.99
CA ILE A 304 -21.98 -7.75 3.19
C ILE A 304 -22.79 -8.48 2.12
N ASP A 305 -22.19 -9.46 1.42
CA ASP A 305 -22.88 -10.27 0.40
C ASP A 305 -22.91 -11.76 0.78
N PRO A 306 -24.08 -12.25 1.28
CA PRO A 306 -24.23 -13.65 1.64
C PRO A 306 -24.07 -14.64 0.48
N ARG A 307 -24.18 -14.20 -0.78
CA ARG A 307 -24.08 -15.07 -1.97
C ARG A 307 -22.69 -15.63 -2.17
N ILE A 308 -21.66 -14.91 -1.72
CA ILE A 308 -20.25 -15.33 -1.81
C ILE A 308 -19.92 -16.52 -0.90
N ARG A 309 -20.79 -16.85 0.05
CA ARG A 309 -20.58 -17.95 1.03
C ARG A 309 -20.70 -19.34 0.46
N TYR A 310 -21.30 -19.49 -0.72
CA TYR A 310 -21.68 -20.77 -1.32
C TYR A 310 -20.87 -21.15 -2.57
N GLY A 311 -19.84 -20.38 -2.93
CA GLY A 311 -18.94 -20.60 -4.06
C GLY A 311 -17.59 -21.24 -3.67
#